data_0799f8f82ad7a70f095f85a72dfee464
#
_entry.id   0799f8f82ad7a70f095f85a72dfee464
#
_cell.length_a   1.000
_cell.length_b   1.000
_cell.length_c   1.000
_cell.angle_alpha   90.00
_cell.angle_beta   90.00
_cell.angle_gamma   90.00
#
_symmetry.space_group_name_H-M   'P 1'
#
loop_
_entity.id
_entity.type
_entity.pdbx_description
1 polymer ?
#
loop_
_entity_poly.entity_id
_entity_poly.type
_entity_poly.pdbx_seq_one_letter_code
_entity_poly.pdbx_strand_id
1 'polypeptide(L)'
;KANMVGLKEVLLSEQFQNTSTVLPLALGKDIMGNPIVTDLTRMPHMLVAGATGSGKSVCINGIIMSLLYKTHPDNVKFLMIDPKMVELSVYNGIPHLRFPVITGPKEAVKCLKWLVKEMEERYKLLASEGVRHIEGYNNKLLAREESTMSYIVTIIDELADLMMVSSQECEDSIARLAQMARAVGIHL
;
A
#
# COMPACT_ATOMS: atom_id res chain seq x y z
N LYS A 1 29.95 -10.62 10.18
CA LYS A 1 28.64 -11.32 10.25
C LYS A 1 27.57 -10.23 10.24
N ALA A 2 26.61 -10.29 9.31
CA ALA A 2 25.45 -9.42 9.34
C ALA A 2 24.64 -9.71 10.63
N ASN A 3 24.35 -8.69 11.40
CA ASN A 3 23.48 -8.82 12.56
C ASN A 3 22.03 -8.89 12.07
N MET A 4 21.23 -9.76 12.69
CA MET A 4 19.81 -9.86 12.40
C MET A 4 19.10 -8.61 12.93
N VAL A 5 18.34 -7.93 12.09
CA VAL A 5 17.52 -6.77 12.47
C VAL A 5 16.08 -7.22 12.65
N GLY A 6 15.58 -7.17 13.87
CA GLY A 6 14.18 -7.51 14.17
C GLY A 6 13.23 -6.37 13.80
N LEU A 7 12.10 -6.69 13.15
CA LEU A 7 11.08 -5.69 12.81
C LEU A 7 10.61 -4.91 14.06
N LYS A 8 10.41 -5.60 15.18
CA LYS A 8 10.00 -4.99 16.46
C LYS A 8 10.93 -3.85 16.87
N GLU A 9 12.24 -4.01 16.67
CA GLU A 9 13.23 -3.01 17.05
C GLU A 9 13.05 -1.71 16.25
N VAL A 10 12.74 -1.82 14.94
CA VAL A 10 12.49 -0.67 14.08
C VAL A 10 11.14 -0.04 14.39
N LEU A 11 10.09 -0.84 14.62
CA LEU A 11 8.77 -0.33 14.99
C LEU A 11 8.77 0.41 16.33
N LEU A 12 9.61 0.01 17.28
CA LEU A 12 9.73 0.67 18.60
C LEU A 12 10.72 1.84 18.61
N SER A 13 11.41 2.12 17.50
CA SER A 13 12.32 3.25 17.41
C SER A 13 11.57 4.59 17.53
N GLU A 14 12.25 5.61 18.07
CA GLU A 14 11.70 6.96 18.16
C GLU A 14 11.31 7.51 16.79
N GLN A 15 12.08 7.23 15.75
CA GLN A 15 11.79 7.64 14.37
C GLN A 15 10.44 7.11 13.90
N PHE A 16 10.11 5.85 14.21
CA PHE A 16 8.83 5.28 13.81
C PHE A 16 7.69 5.72 14.75
N GLN A 17 7.92 5.75 16.04
CA GLN A 17 6.89 6.10 17.02
C GLN A 17 6.44 7.57 16.91
N ASN A 18 7.38 8.49 16.67
CA ASN A 18 7.12 9.93 16.61
C ASN A 18 6.83 10.44 15.20
N THR A 19 6.78 9.56 14.19
CA THR A 19 6.45 10.03 12.83
C THR A 19 5.00 10.48 12.73
N SER A 20 4.81 11.63 12.07
CA SER A 20 3.49 12.18 11.71
C SER A 20 3.04 11.78 10.29
N THR A 21 3.80 10.94 9.61
CA THR A 21 3.46 10.51 8.25
C THR A 21 2.24 9.61 8.24
N VAL A 22 1.46 9.67 7.14
CA VAL A 22 0.19 8.94 7.04
C VAL A 22 0.42 7.45 6.78
N LEU A 23 1.42 7.11 5.95
CA LEU A 23 1.75 5.74 5.57
C LEU A 23 3.22 5.42 5.90
N PRO A 24 3.59 5.33 7.21
CA PRO A 24 4.96 5.08 7.61
C PRO A 24 5.38 3.64 7.36
N LEU A 25 6.57 3.46 6.80
CA LEU A 25 7.19 2.17 6.55
C LEU A 25 8.49 2.02 7.35
N ALA A 26 8.59 0.95 8.14
CA ALA A 26 9.80 0.54 8.81
C ALA A 26 10.59 -0.40 7.89
N LEU A 27 11.61 0.12 7.19
CA LEU A 27 12.35 -0.64 6.17
C LEU A 27 13.51 -1.46 6.73
N GLY A 28 13.99 -1.12 7.93
CA GLY A 28 15.13 -1.80 8.56
C GLY A 28 16.10 -0.83 9.22
N LYS A 29 17.38 -1.12 9.13
CA LYS A 29 18.48 -0.28 9.64
C LYS A 29 19.53 -0.04 8.57
N ASP A 30 20.18 1.12 8.64
CA ASP A 30 21.35 1.40 7.84
C ASP A 30 22.59 0.65 8.35
N ILE A 31 23.71 0.80 7.66
CA ILE A 31 24.99 0.15 8.04
C ILE A 31 25.54 0.64 9.37
N MET A 32 25.08 1.77 9.87
CA MET A 32 25.45 2.34 11.17
C MET A 32 24.52 1.90 12.29
N GLY A 33 23.46 1.15 11.95
CA GLY A 33 22.48 0.65 12.91
C GLY A 33 21.30 1.59 13.17
N ASN A 34 21.17 2.70 12.46
CA ASN A 34 20.07 3.63 12.62
C ASN A 34 18.81 3.09 11.93
N PRO A 35 17.62 3.21 12.55
CA PRO A 35 16.36 2.84 11.92
C PRO A 35 16.09 3.64 10.65
N ILE A 36 15.65 2.97 9.59
CA ILE A 36 15.20 3.61 8.35
C ILE A 36 13.68 3.55 8.31
N VAL A 37 13.08 4.72 8.47
CA VAL A 37 11.64 4.94 8.38
C VAL A 37 11.35 5.89 7.23
N THR A 38 10.39 5.55 6.40
CA THR A 38 9.99 6.35 5.25
C THR A 38 8.47 6.47 5.16
N ASP A 39 7.98 7.23 4.19
CA ASP A 39 6.56 7.44 3.94
C ASP A 39 6.19 6.96 2.54
N LEU A 40 5.26 6.02 2.43
CA LEU A 40 4.81 5.50 1.15
C LEU A 40 4.19 6.59 0.27
N THR A 41 3.53 7.60 0.84
CA THR A 41 2.92 8.70 0.07
C THR A 41 3.94 9.52 -0.71
N ARG A 42 5.21 9.53 -0.26
CA ARG A 42 6.31 10.24 -0.92
C ARG A 42 6.94 9.45 -2.06
N MET A 43 6.83 8.12 -2.07
CA MET A 43 7.45 7.27 -3.10
C MET A 43 6.78 7.34 -4.48
N PRO A 44 5.51 7.45 -4.74
CA PRO A 44 4.25 7.01 -4.10
C PRO A 44 3.93 5.52 -4.34
N HIS A 45 4.68 4.86 -5.20
CA HIS A 45 4.58 3.44 -5.51
C HIS A 45 5.95 2.80 -5.30
N MET A 46 5.96 1.51 -5.00
CA MET A 46 7.20 0.79 -4.73
C MET A 46 7.23 -0.55 -5.46
N LEU A 47 8.34 -0.83 -6.12
CA LEU A 47 8.64 -2.14 -6.68
C LEU A 47 9.71 -2.82 -5.81
N VAL A 48 9.36 -3.99 -5.28
CA VAL A 48 10.29 -4.83 -4.51
C VAL A 48 10.69 -6.02 -5.36
N ALA A 49 11.96 -6.12 -5.71
CA ALA A 49 12.50 -7.22 -6.51
C ALA A 49 13.63 -7.94 -5.77
N GLY A 50 13.71 -9.25 -5.97
CA GLY A 50 14.77 -10.07 -5.38
C GLY A 50 14.65 -11.53 -5.78
N ALA A 51 15.79 -12.23 -5.80
CA ALA A 51 15.81 -13.68 -6.02
C ALA A 51 15.17 -14.42 -4.84
N THR A 52 14.81 -15.69 -5.06
CA THR A 52 14.29 -16.55 -4.00
C THR A 52 15.27 -16.57 -2.81
N GLY A 53 14.75 -16.35 -1.60
CA GLY A 53 15.57 -16.27 -0.39
C GLY A 53 16.25 -14.92 -0.13
N SER A 54 16.05 -13.90 -0.99
CA SER A 54 16.64 -12.56 -0.81
C SER A 54 15.95 -11.73 0.27
N GLY A 55 14.79 -12.17 0.77
CA GLY A 55 14.00 -11.44 1.78
C GLY A 55 12.84 -10.63 1.22
N LYS A 56 12.43 -10.82 -0.06
CA LYS A 56 11.26 -10.14 -0.65
C LYS A 56 10.02 -10.25 0.23
N SER A 57 9.62 -11.47 0.60
CA SER A 57 8.45 -11.71 1.46
C SER A 57 8.60 -11.09 2.85
N VAL A 58 9.80 -11.13 3.42
CA VAL A 58 10.08 -10.48 4.72
C VAL A 58 9.90 -8.96 4.60
N CYS A 59 10.37 -8.36 3.52
CA CYS A 59 10.20 -6.93 3.26
C CYS A 59 8.72 -6.56 3.09
N ILE A 60 7.97 -7.30 2.29
CA ILE A 60 6.51 -7.08 2.08
C ILE A 60 5.77 -7.20 3.41
N ASN A 61 6.03 -8.25 4.19
CA ASN A 61 5.43 -8.41 5.51
C ASN A 61 5.82 -7.26 6.46
N GLY A 62 7.07 -6.79 6.41
CA GLY A 62 7.51 -5.63 7.17
C GLY A 62 6.73 -4.36 6.82
N ILE A 63 6.45 -4.13 5.55
CA ILE A 63 5.64 -3.01 5.05
C ILE A 63 4.20 -3.12 5.57
N ILE A 64 3.57 -4.29 5.40
CA ILE A 64 2.20 -4.52 5.88
C ILE A 64 2.12 -4.29 7.39
N MET A 65 3.01 -4.89 8.15
CA MET A 65 3.02 -4.76 9.61
C MET A 65 3.28 -3.33 10.07
N SER A 66 4.10 -2.56 9.36
CA SER A 66 4.32 -1.14 9.64
C SER A 66 3.02 -0.35 9.57
N LEU A 67 2.26 -0.56 8.51
CA LEU A 67 0.98 0.11 8.30
C LEU A 67 -0.07 -0.37 9.31
N LEU A 68 -0.21 -1.67 9.53
CA LEU A 68 -1.13 -2.23 10.52
C LEU A 68 -0.86 -1.73 11.94
N TYR A 69 0.42 -1.55 12.30
CA TYR A 69 0.81 -1.08 13.62
C TYR A 69 0.49 0.40 13.85
N LYS A 70 0.46 1.21 12.80
CA LYS A 70 0.37 2.67 12.92
C LYS A 70 -0.96 3.26 12.43
N THR A 71 -1.74 2.51 11.64
CA THR A 71 -2.94 3.06 10.99
C THR A 71 -4.22 2.36 11.44
N HIS A 72 -5.32 3.12 11.45
CA HIS A 72 -6.64 2.57 11.72
C HIS A 72 -7.29 2.09 10.40
N PRO A 73 -8.16 1.05 10.42
CA PRO A 73 -8.80 0.55 9.21
C PRO A 73 -9.71 1.56 8.50
N ASP A 74 -10.17 2.61 9.17
CA ASP A 74 -10.91 3.69 8.51
C ASP A 74 -10.01 4.63 7.71
N ASN A 75 -8.74 4.71 8.06
CA ASN A 75 -7.77 5.58 7.40
C ASN A 75 -7.05 4.89 6.26
N VAL A 76 -6.85 3.56 6.35
CA VAL A 76 -6.11 2.77 5.36
C VAL A 76 -6.84 1.47 5.05
N LYS A 77 -7.04 1.22 3.77
CA LYS A 77 -7.56 -0.05 3.26
C LYS A 77 -6.52 -0.75 2.41
N PHE A 78 -6.42 -2.06 2.58
CA PHE A 78 -5.58 -2.91 1.75
C PHE A 78 -6.38 -3.59 0.64
N LEU A 79 -5.76 -3.66 -0.54
CA LEU A 79 -6.07 -4.61 -1.59
C LEU A 79 -4.87 -5.55 -1.74
N MET A 80 -5.09 -6.84 -1.54
CA MET A 80 -4.01 -7.83 -1.59
C MET A 80 -4.27 -8.85 -2.69
N ILE A 81 -3.28 -9.05 -3.55
CA ILE A 81 -3.31 -9.97 -4.68
C ILE A 81 -2.16 -10.96 -4.52
N ASP A 82 -2.50 -12.24 -4.34
CA ASP A 82 -1.56 -13.35 -4.14
C ASP A 82 -1.97 -14.54 -4.98
N PRO A 83 -1.54 -14.60 -6.25
CA PRO A 83 -1.91 -15.69 -7.16
C PRO A 83 -1.43 -17.07 -6.70
N LYS A 84 -0.38 -17.12 -5.90
CA LYS A 84 0.21 -18.37 -5.38
C LYS A 84 -0.40 -18.85 -4.07
N MET A 85 -1.19 -18.01 -3.39
CA MET A 85 -1.81 -18.29 -2.09
C MET A 85 -0.82 -18.67 -0.97
N VAL A 86 0.38 -18.09 -0.99
CA VAL A 86 1.47 -18.48 -0.08
C VAL A 86 1.77 -17.40 0.96
N GLU A 87 1.82 -16.12 0.53
CA GLU A 87 2.39 -15.06 1.34
C GLU A 87 1.33 -14.18 2.03
N LEU A 88 0.24 -13.83 1.33
CA LEU A 88 -0.70 -12.82 1.83
C LEU A 88 -1.99 -13.42 2.42
N SER A 89 -2.26 -14.69 2.23
CA SER A 89 -3.48 -15.35 2.71
C SER A 89 -3.65 -15.31 4.23
N VAL A 90 -2.54 -15.18 4.98
CA VAL A 90 -2.53 -15.03 6.44
C VAL A 90 -3.22 -13.74 6.91
N TYR A 91 -3.38 -12.75 6.04
CA TYR A 91 -4.03 -11.48 6.35
C TYR A 91 -5.54 -11.51 6.13
N ASN A 92 -6.13 -12.62 5.64
CA ASN A 92 -7.57 -12.71 5.51
C ASN A 92 -8.28 -12.49 6.85
N GLY A 93 -9.31 -11.65 6.82
CA GLY A 93 -10.11 -11.33 8.01
C GLY A 93 -9.67 -10.10 8.80
N ILE A 94 -8.53 -9.47 8.46
CA ILE A 94 -8.18 -8.20 9.11
C ILE A 94 -9.12 -7.06 8.65
N PRO A 95 -9.48 -6.12 9.53
CA PRO A 95 -10.46 -5.07 9.22
C PRO A 95 -9.97 -4.06 8.17
N HIS A 96 -8.68 -4.02 7.91
CA HIS A 96 -8.08 -3.17 6.87
C HIS A 96 -8.33 -3.68 5.45
N LEU A 97 -8.66 -4.97 5.24
CA LEU A 97 -8.93 -5.48 3.90
C LEU A 97 -10.21 -4.89 3.32
N ARG A 98 -10.12 -4.37 2.08
CA ARG A 98 -11.30 -3.94 1.31
C ARG A 98 -12.08 -5.13 0.76
N PHE A 99 -11.36 -6.16 0.33
CA PHE A 99 -11.87 -7.45 -0.15
C PHE A 99 -11.00 -8.57 0.43
N PRO A 100 -11.49 -9.82 0.51
CA PRO A 100 -10.61 -10.96 0.79
C PRO A 100 -9.41 -10.98 -0.16
N VAL A 101 -8.31 -11.57 0.28
CA VAL A 101 -7.10 -11.69 -0.56
C VAL A 101 -7.46 -12.35 -1.88
N ILE A 102 -7.13 -11.70 -2.99
CA ILE A 102 -7.48 -12.10 -4.34
C ILE A 102 -6.44 -13.09 -4.84
N THR A 103 -6.86 -14.29 -5.20
CA THR A 103 -5.97 -15.38 -5.60
C THR A 103 -6.11 -15.74 -7.08
N GLY A 104 -7.25 -15.43 -7.70
CA GLY A 104 -7.49 -15.73 -9.10
C GLY A 104 -6.95 -14.62 -10.02
N PRO A 105 -6.23 -14.97 -11.12
CA PRO A 105 -5.72 -13.96 -12.05
C PRO A 105 -6.81 -13.10 -12.72
N LYS A 106 -7.96 -13.70 -13.06
CA LYS A 106 -9.09 -12.95 -13.65
C LYS A 106 -9.70 -11.96 -12.65
N GLU A 107 -9.80 -12.37 -11.39
CA GLU A 107 -10.27 -11.53 -10.29
C GLU A 107 -9.28 -10.40 -10.01
N ALA A 108 -7.98 -10.66 -10.12
CA ALA A 108 -6.94 -9.65 -10.00
C ALA A 108 -7.08 -8.55 -11.07
N VAL A 109 -7.30 -8.93 -12.34
CA VAL A 109 -7.55 -7.96 -13.44
C VAL A 109 -8.81 -7.12 -13.14
N LYS A 110 -9.90 -7.75 -12.71
CA LYS A 110 -11.12 -7.02 -12.32
C LYS A 110 -10.88 -6.05 -11.17
N CYS A 111 -10.07 -6.46 -10.20
CA CYS A 111 -9.71 -5.60 -9.07
C CYS A 111 -8.87 -4.39 -9.51
N LEU A 112 -7.89 -4.58 -10.39
CA LEU A 112 -7.10 -3.47 -10.94
C LEU A 112 -7.97 -2.49 -11.77
N LYS A 113 -8.90 -2.99 -12.57
CA LYS A 113 -9.87 -2.16 -13.30
C LYS A 113 -10.80 -1.39 -12.34
N TRP A 114 -11.25 -2.05 -11.28
CA TRP A 114 -12.02 -1.40 -10.22
C TRP A 114 -11.21 -0.28 -9.57
N LEU A 115 -9.94 -0.52 -9.27
CA LEU A 115 -9.06 0.48 -8.65
C LEU A 115 -8.83 1.70 -9.56
N VAL A 116 -8.73 1.50 -10.88
CA VAL A 116 -8.69 2.59 -11.87
C VAL A 116 -9.97 3.41 -11.81
N LYS A 117 -11.14 2.75 -11.77
CA LYS A 117 -12.43 3.44 -11.67
C LYS A 117 -12.55 4.21 -10.35
N GLU A 118 -12.16 3.61 -9.23
CA GLU A 118 -12.11 4.26 -7.92
C GLU A 118 -11.24 5.53 -7.96
N MET A 119 -10.07 5.43 -8.59
CA MET A 119 -9.19 6.59 -8.80
C MET A 119 -9.90 7.72 -9.55
N GLU A 120 -10.60 7.41 -10.64
CA GLU A 120 -11.34 8.39 -11.44
C GLU A 120 -12.49 9.04 -10.65
N GLU A 121 -13.21 8.26 -9.85
CA GLU A 121 -14.28 8.77 -8.99
C GLU A 121 -13.73 9.67 -7.89
N ARG A 122 -12.61 9.32 -7.28
CA ARG A 122 -11.92 10.18 -6.32
C ARG A 122 -11.49 11.51 -6.93
N TYR A 123 -10.98 11.50 -8.16
CA TYR A 123 -10.66 12.76 -8.85
C TYR A 123 -11.88 13.68 -9.03
N LYS A 124 -13.06 13.11 -9.33
CA LYS A 124 -14.30 13.90 -9.42
C LYS A 124 -14.66 14.51 -8.06
N LEU A 125 -14.50 13.76 -6.96
CA LEU A 125 -14.75 14.26 -5.61
C LEU A 125 -13.76 15.37 -5.23
N LEU A 126 -12.46 15.20 -5.52
CA LEU A 126 -11.48 16.24 -5.28
C LEU A 126 -11.80 17.51 -6.06
N ALA A 127 -12.18 17.36 -7.32
CA ALA A 127 -12.54 18.48 -8.20
C ALA A 127 -13.81 19.23 -7.71
N SER A 128 -14.84 18.50 -7.25
CA SER A 128 -16.07 19.11 -6.71
C SER A 128 -15.81 19.93 -5.45
N GLU A 129 -14.79 19.56 -4.67
CA GLU A 129 -14.35 20.29 -3.47
C GLU A 129 -13.27 21.35 -3.77
N GLY A 130 -12.82 21.48 -5.02
CA GLY A 130 -11.79 22.43 -5.41
C GLY A 130 -10.42 22.16 -4.78
N VAL A 131 -10.10 20.89 -4.52
CA VAL A 131 -8.83 20.46 -3.95
C VAL A 131 -8.06 19.57 -4.94
N ARG A 132 -6.74 19.46 -4.73
CA ARG A 132 -5.86 18.73 -5.66
C ARG A 132 -5.38 17.39 -5.13
N HIS A 133 -5.48 17.17 -3.81
CA HIS A 133 -4.93 16.00 -3.13
C HIS A 133 -5.87 15.54 -2.02
N ILE A 134 -5.79 14.24 -1.72
CA ILE A 134 -6.59 13.57 -0.68
C ILE A 134 -6.46 14.25 0.68
N GLU A 135 -5.28 14.77 1.04
CA GLU A 135 -5.06 15.47 2.31
C GLU A 135 -5.93 16.73 2.41
N GLY A 136 -5.97 17.53 1.34
CA GLY A 136 -6.83 18.72 1.27
C GLY A 136 -8.31 18.36 1.33
N TYR A 137 -8.71 17.27 0.68
CA TYR A 137 -10.07 16.74 0.73
C TYR A 137 -10.42 16.30 2.16
N ASN A 138 -9.59 15.50 2.80
CA ASN A 138 -9.80 15.00 4.14
C ASN A 138 -9.82 16.14 5.19
N ASN A 139 -9.00 17.15 5.04
CA ASN A 139 -9.04 18.33 5.91
C ASN A 139 -10.40 19.06 5.85
N LYS A 140 -11.02 19.14 4.67
CA LYS A 140 -12.36 19.73 4.53
C LYS A 140 -13.44 18.85 5.17
N LEU A 141 -13.35 17.53 5.01
CA LEU A 141 -14.27 16.60 5.66
C LEU A 141 -14.17 16.68 7.17
N LEU A 142 -12.94 16.69 7.71
CA LEU A 142 -12.71 16.85 9.15
C LEU A 142 -13.28 18.17 9.70
N ALA A 143 -13.15 19.26 8.96
CA ALA A 143 -13.73 20.55 9.34
C ALA A 143 -15.27 20.56 9.37
N ARG A 144 -15.90 19.58 8.70
CA ARG A 144 -17.36 19.35 8.69
C ARG A 144 -17.79 18.22 9.61
N GLU A 145 -16.86 17.64 10.38
CA GLU A 145 -17.10 16.45 11.23
C GLU A 145 -17.54 15.20 10.41
N GLU A 146 -17.15 15.14 9.15
CA GLU A 146 -17.44 14.02 8.24
C GLU A 146 -16.30 12.98 8.23
N SER A 147 -16.63 11.73 7.87
CA SER A 147 -15.66 10.66 7.74
C SER A 147 -14.68 10.93 6.59
N THR A 148 -13.39 10.75 6.83
CA THR A 148 -12.35 10.96 5.84
C THR A 148 -12.33 9.86 4.77
N MET A 149 -11.80 10.20 3.59
CA MET A 149 -11.51 9.24 2.54
C MET A 149 -10.27 8.42 2.93
N SER A 150 -10.39 7.10 2.99
CA SER A 150 -9.27 6.21 3.31
C SER A 150 -8.24 6.15 2.20
N TYR A 151 -6.97 6.02 2.56
CA TYR A 151 -5.93 5.62 1.63
C TYR A 151 -6.12 4.16 1.22
N ILE A 152 -5.72 3.81 0.01
CA ILE A 152 -5.73 2.43 -0.48
C ILE A 152 -4.29 2.01 -0.78
N VAL A 153 -3.84 0.95 -0.15
CA VAL A 153 -2.54 0.34 -0.41
C VAL A 153 -2.77 -1.01 -1.08
N THR A 154 -2.38 -1.10 -2.34
CA THR A 154 -2.51 -2.32 -3.14
C THR A 154 -1.19 -3.07 -3.12
N ILE A 155 -1.22 -4.32 -2.69
CA ILE A 155 -0.06 -5.20 -2.60
C ILE A 155 -0.24 -6.36 -3.58
N ILE A 156 0.72 -6.52 -4.48
CA ILE A 156 0.79 -7.62 -5.45
C ILE A 156 2.04 -8.41 -5.11
N ASP A 157 1.88 -9.65 -4.65
CA ASP A 157 3.02 -10.48 -4.25
C ASP A 157 3.95 -10.80 -5.43
N GLU A 158 3.38 -11.23 -6.56
CA GLU A 158 4.16 -11.56 -7.75
C GLU A 158 3.51 -10.96 -9.00
N LEU A 159 4.06 -9.83 -9.45
CA LEU A 159 3.56 -9.14 -10.62
C LEU A 159 3.71 -9.98 -11.91
N ALA A 160 4.79 -10.75 -12.02
CA ALA A 160 5.05 -11.57 -13.19
C ALA A 160 3.94 -12.58 -13.46
N ASP A 161 3.35 -13.17 -12.41
CA ASP A 161 2.25 -14.15 -12.57
C ASP A 161 0.99 -13.50 -13.18
N LEU A 162 0.71 -12.24 -12.85
CA LEU A 162 -0.42 -11.50 -13.44
C LEU A 162 -0.14 -11.17 -14.91
N MET A 163 1.09 -10.78 -15.22
CA MET A 163 1.51 -10.43 -16.58
C MET A 163 1.46 -11.63 -17.52
N MET A 164 1.69 -12.85 -17.03
CA MET A 164 1.59 -14.08 -17.83
C MET A 164 0.17 -14.42 -18.28
N VAL A 165 -0.85 -14.00 -17.52
CA VAL A 165 -2.24 -14.39 -17.79
C VAL A 165 -3.01 -13.32 -18.57
N SER A 166 -2.74 -12.04 -18.33
CA SER A 166 -3.46 -10.92 -18.93
C SER A 166 -2.55 -9.68 -19.01
N SER A 167 -1.45 -9.81 -19.76
CA SER A 167 -0.37 -8.82 -19.81
C SER A 167 -0.88 -7.41 -20.12
N GLN A 168 -1.60 -7.23 -21.21
CA GLN A 168 -2.04 -5.90 -21.66
C GLN A 168 -2.98 -5.21 -20.68
N GLU A 169 -4.01 -5.90 -20.19
CA GLU A 169 -5.00 -5.31 -19.27
C GLU A 169 -4.41 -4.97 -17.90
N CYS A 170 -3.50 -5.82 -17.41
CA CYS A 170 -2.76 -5.56 -16.17
C CYS A 170 -1.82 -4.38 -16.34
N GLU A 171 -1.03 -4.39 -17.42
CA GLU A 171 -0.07 -3.34 -17.74
C GLU A 171 -0.73 -1.97 -17.86
N ASP A 172 -1.80 -1.87 -18.65
CA ASP A 172 -2.55 -0.63 -18.84
C ASP A 172 -3.11 -0.10 -17.50
N SER A 173 -3.67 -1.00 -16.67
CA SER A 173 -4.23 -0.61 -15.37
C SER A 173 -3.13 -0.14 -14.40
N ILE A 174 -2.03 -0.88 -14.32
CA ILE A 174 -0.91 -0.54 -13.42
C ILE A 174 -0.24 0.75 -13.89
N ALA A 175 -0.01 0.92 -15.21
CA ALA A 175 0.58 2.14 -15.75
C ALA A 175 -0.27 3.38 -15.43
N ARG A 176 -1.60 3.30 -15.60
CA ARG A 176 -2.52 4.40 -15.24
C ARG A 176 -2.47 4.73 -13.75
N LEU A 177 -2.52 3.71 -12.90
CA LEU A 177 -2.44 3.89 -11.45
C LEU A 177 -1.10 4.49 -11.06
N ALA A 178 0.02 3.98 -11.59
CA ALA A 178 1.35 4.50 -11.29
C ALA A 178 1.52 5.97 -11.67
N GLN A 179 0.88 6.42 -12.75
CA GLN A 179 0.96 7.80 -13.21
C GLN A 179 0.03 8.76 -12.46
N MET A 180 -1.13 8.30 -12.02
CA MET A 180 -2.22 9.20 -11.61
C MET A 180 -2.70 8.98 -10.17
N ALA A 181 -2.47 7.82 -9.55
CA ALA A 181 -3.18 7.46 -8.32
C ALA A 181 -2.67 8.18 -7.05
N ARG A 182 -1.45 8.74 -7.08
CA ARG A 182 -0.83 9.42 -5.92
C ARG A 182 -1.73 10.47 -5.28
N ALA A 183 -2.25 11.38 -6.10
CA ALA A 183 -3.02 12.53 -5.61
C ALA A 183 -4.32 12.13 -4.90
N VAL A 184 -4.89 10.98 -5.27
CA VAL A 184 -6.14 10.45 -4.70
C VAL A 184 -5.91 9.39 -3.60
N GLY A 185 -4.66 9.26 -3.11
CA GLY A 185 -4.32 8.39 -1.99
C GLY A 185 -4.38 6.89 -2.31
N ILE A 186 -4.03 6.49 -3.53
CA ILE A 186 -3.92 5.09 -3.93
C ILE A 186 -2.45 4.79 -4.24
N HIS A 187 -1.91 3.74 -3.60
CA HIS A 187 -0.51 3.36 -3.65
C HIS A 187 -0.37 1.87 -3.99
N LEU A 188 0.68 1.49 -4.77
CA LEU A 188 0.96 0.12 -5.21
C LEU A 188 2.32 -0.32 -4.70
#